data_b0533f1c0049ffe1c0784419ad58865d
#
_entry.id   b0533f1c0049ffe1c0784419ad58865d
#
_cell.length_a   1.000
_cell.length_b   1.000
_cell.length_c   1.000
_cell.angle_alpha   90.00
_cell.angle_beta   90.00
_cell.angle_gamma   90.00
#
_symmetry.space_group_name_H-M   'P 1'
#
loop_
_entity.id
_entity.type
_entity.pdbx_description
1 polymer ?
#
loop_
_entity_poly.entity_id
_entity_poly.type
_entity_poly.pdbx_seq_one_letter_code
_entity_poly.pdbx_strand_id
1 'polypeptide(L)'
;KPVGGKWSFDRDNRKKIPKDTKIPLFPKIKETSHTLILKPIIENMFPKHPGNIDNFWLATNVNDVNKLLNFFIKEKSNLFGDYEDAVTQQDNIVFHSALSPYLNLGLVTPDTIIKKILSHHDKTPIKLNSLEGYIRQILGWREFMRGIYQNYSHDMENKNYFNHANKMKKSWYEGSTGLPPLDHVIKNAECYGWSHHIERLM
;
A
#
# COMPACT_ATOMS: atom_id res chain seq x y z
N LYS A 1 7.44 30.76 4.86
CA LYS A 1 6.41 30.39 3.85
C LYS A 1 6.70 28.98 3.38
N PRO A 2 5.69 28.15 3.08
CA PRO A 2 5.93 26.82 2.58
C PRO A 2 6.59 26.84 1.20
N VAL A 3 7.42 25.86 0.90
CA VAL A 3 8.03 25.67 -0.42
C VAL A 3 6.90 25.45 -1.44
N GLY A 4 6.97 26.11 -2.60
CA GLY A 4 5.90 26.04 -3.60
C GLY A 4 4.61 26.80 -3.24
N GLY A 5 4.60 27.59 -2.15
CA GLY A 5 3.49 28.45 -1.76
C GLY A 5 2.25 27.75 -1.17
N LYS A 6 2.29 26.41 -1.01
CA LYS A 6 1.20 25.57 -0.48
C LYS A 6 1.69 24.67 0.64
N TRP A 7 0.81 24.36 1.60
CA TRP A 7 1.09 23.37 2.66
C TRP A 7 0.75 21.93 2.25
N SER A 8 -0.06 21.74 1.21
CA SER A 8 -0.42 20.44 0.67
C SER A 8 -0.67 20.54 -0.83
N PHE A 9 -0.24 19.51 -1.55
CA PHE A 9 -0.42 19.34 -2.99
C PHE A 9 -1.47 18.28 -3.34
N ASP A 10 -2.27 17.81 -2.38
CA ASP A 10 -3.25 16.74 -2.53
C ASP A 10 -4.19 16.92 -3.75
N ARG A 11 -4.60 18.17 -4.03
CA ARG A 11 -5.43 18.47 -5.21
C ARG A 11 -4.72 18.18 -6.54
N ASP A 12 -3.38 18.26 -6.55
CA ASP A 12 -2.56 18.04 -7.75
C ASP A 12 -2.27 16.54 -7.97
N ASN A 13 -2.64 15.68 -6.99
CA ASN A 13 -2.31 14.26 -6.92
C ASN A 13 -3.44 13.32 -7.43
N ARG A 14 -4.36 13.82 -8.24
CA ARG A 14 -5.56 13.11 -8.71
C ARG A 14 -5.64 13.02 -10.23
N LYS A 15 -4.49 12.89 -10.90
CA LYS A 15 -4.45 12.84 -12.35
C LYS A 15 -4.77 11.43 -12.85
N LYS A 16 -5.45 11.37 -13.99
CA LYS A 16 -5.64 10.11 -14.73
C LYS A 16 -4.32 9.70 -15.38
N ILE A 17 -3.98 8.42 -15.30
CA ILE A 17 -2.82 7.87 -16.00
C ILE A 17 -3.08 7.88 -17.52
N PRO A 18 -2.25 8.56 -18.34
CA PRO A 18 -2.32 8.46 -19.81
C PRO A 18 -2.13 7.01 -20.28
N LYS A 19 -2.77 6.63 -21.38
CA LYS A 19 -2.73 5.24 -21.89
C LYS A 19 -1.33 4.76 -22.26
N ASP A 20 -0.46 5.67 -22.66
CA ASP A 20 0.91 5.44 -23.08
C ASP A 20 1.93 5.51 -21.93
N THR A 21 1.47 5.81 -20.71
CA THR A 21 2.35 5.89 -19.54
C THR A 21 2.86 4.50 -19.17
N LYS A 22 4.17 4.31 -19.26
CA LYS A 22 4.81 3.08 -18.81
C LYS A 22 4.87 3.03 -17.29
N ILE A 23 4.18 2.05 -16.70
CA ILE A 23 4.25 1.76 -15.27
C ILE A 23 5.46 0.84 -15.03
N PRO A 24 6.46 1.24 -14.19
CA PRO A 24 7.58 0.38 -13.87
C PRO A 24 7.11 -0.87 -13.12
N LEU A 25 7.44 -2.04 -13.63
CA LEU A 25 7.05 -3.32 -13.03
C LEU A 25 7.67 -3.48 -11.63
N PHE A 26 6.84 -3.89 -10.68
CA PHE A 26 7.30 -4.15 -9.32
C PHE A 26 8.32 -5.31 -9.30
N PRO A 27 9.47 -5.18 -8.61
CA PRO A 27 10.49 -6.20 -8.58
C PRO A 27 9.98 -7.51 -7.98
N LYS A 28 10.24 -8.63 -8.65
CA LYS A 28 9.95 -9.94 -8.08
C LYS A 28 10.92 -10.25 -6.94
N ILE A 29 10.38 -10.62 -5.80
CA ILE A 29 11.15 -11.09 -4.65
C ILE A 29 11.25 -12.61 -4.73
N LYS A 30 12.47 -13.11 -4.52
CA LYS A 30 12.71 -14.56 -4.47
C LYS A 30 12.26 -15.10 -3.11
N GLU A 31 11.49 -16.18 -3.13
CA GLU A 31 11.11 -16.89 -1.89
C GLU A 31 12.35 -17.38 -1.13
N THR A 32 12.32 -17.22 0.17
CA THR A 32 13.36 -17.74 1.07
C THR A 32 13.05 -19.18 1.49
N SER A 33 14.05 -19.90 2.01
CA SER A 33 13.83 -21.23 2.60
C SER A 33 12.79 -21.20 3.73
N HIS A 34 12.76 -20.14 4.52
CA HIS A 34 11.74 -19.98 5.57
C HIS A 34 10.32 -19.85 4.99
N THR A 35 10.15 -19.09 3.91
CA THR A 35 8.86 -18.98 3.21
C THR A 35 8.38 -20.35 2.73
N LEU A 36 9.25 -21.12 2.09
CA LEU A 36 8.93 -22.46 1.59
C LEU A 36 8.54 -23.44 2.70
N ILE A 37 9.20 -23.37 3.86
CA ILE A 37 8.85 -24.21 5.02
C ILE A 37 7.51 -23.81 5.64
N LEU A 38 7.21 -22.49 5.69
CA LEU A 38 6.00 -22.00 6.33
C LEU A 38 4.74 -22.14 5.48
N LYS A 39 4.84 -22.17 4.15
CA LYS A 39 3.67 -22.31 3.25
C LYS A 39 2.76 -23.47 3.65
N PRO A 40 3.22 -24.74 3.69
CA PRO A 40 2.35 -25.87 4.02
C PRO A 40 1.82 -25.82 5.47
N ILE A 41 2.54 -25.19 6.38
CA ILE A 41 2.09 -24.99 7.75
C ILE A 41 0.90 -24.05 7.79
N ILE A 42 0.98 -22.90 7.10
CA ILE A 42 -0.10 -21.92 7.03
C ILE A 42 -1.34 -22.50 6.34
N GLU A 43 -1.17 -23.22 5.23
CA GLU A 43 -2.27 -23.87 4.52
C GLU A 43 -3.00 -24.89 5.42
N ASN A 44 -2.25 -25.68 6.19
CA ASN A 44 -2.83 -26.63 7.11
C ASN A 44 -3.52 -25.96 8.32
N MET A 45 -2.98 -24.84 8.81
CA MET A 45 -3.57 -24.10 9.93
C MET A 45 -4.85 -23.35 9.54
N PHE A 46 -4.94 -22.89 8.30
CA PHE A 46 -6.01 -22.02 7.82
C PHE A 46 -6.75 -22.54 6.57
N PRO A 47 -7.19 -23.82 6.53
CA PRO A 47 -7.71 -24.46 5.32
C PRO A 47 -9.05 -23.89 4.83
N LYS A 48 -9.73 -23.10 5.64
CA LYS A 48 -11.04 -22.50 5.33
C LYS A 48 -11.00 -20.98 5.19
N HIS A 49 -9.83 -20.36 5.30
CA HIS A 49 -9.70 -18.92 5.10
C HIS A 49 -9.69 -18.56 3.61
N PRO A 50 -10.23 -17.40 3.23
CA PRO A 50 -10.09 -16.89 1.86
C PRO A 50 -8.62 -16.70 1.47
N GLY A 51 -8.35 -16.81 0.18
CA GLY A 51 -7.02 -16.63 -0.38
C GLY A 51 -6.14 -17.88 -0.31
N ASN A 52 -4.94 -17.73 -0.83
CA ASN A 52 -3.90 -18.76 -0.83
C ASN A 52 -2.52 -18.10 -0.67
N ILE A 53 -1.51 -18.93 -0.37
CA ILE A 53 -0.15 -18.43 -0.18
C ILE A 53 0.72 -18.56 -1.44
N ASP A 54 0.20 -19.06 -2.56
CA ASP A 54 0.96 -19.29 -3.79
C ASP A 54 1.53 -18.01 -4.38
N ASN A 55 0.75 -16.94 -4.27
CA ASN A 55 1.12 -15.61 -4.76
C ASN A 55 1.85 -14.75 -3.69
N PHE A 56 2.55 -15.37 -2.76
CA PHE A 56 3.30 -14.62 -1.75
C PHE A 56 4.45 -13.83 -2.41
N TRP A 57 4.32 -12.52 -2.40
CA TRP A 57 5.20 -11.59 -3.13
C TRP A 57 6.01 -10.66 -2.21
N LEU A 58 5.80 -10.77 -0.89
CA LEU A 58 6.41 -9.86 0.08
C LEU A 58 7.87 -10.24 0.38
N ALA A 59 8.70 -9.21 0.59
CA ALA A 59 10.05 -9.39 1.10
C ALA A 59 10.02 -9.82 2.57
N THR A 60 10.92 -10.72 2.94
CA THR A 60 11.02 -11.26 4.30
C THR A 60 12.32 -10.90 5.01
N ASN A 61 13.12 -10.02 4.41
CA ASN A 61 14.38 -9.58 4.98
C ASN A 61 14.69 -8.11 4.62
N VAL A 62 15.53 -7.48 5.43
CA VAL A 62 15.88 -6.06 5.30
C VAL A 62 16.57 -5.75 3.97
N ASN A 63 17.36 -6.66 3.42
CA ASN A 63 18.09 -6.43 2.16
C ASN A 63 17.12 -6.30 0.99
N ASP A 64 16.11 -7.16 0.91
CA ASP A 64 15.12 -7.11 -0.16
C ASP A 64 14.18 -5.91 0.01
N VAL A 65 13.79 -5.57 1.25
CA VAL A 65 13.05 -4.33 1.53
C VAL A 65 13.83 -3.09 1.07
N ASN A 66 15.15 -3.06 1.31
CA ASN A 66 16.00 -1.97 0.83
C ASN A 66 16.07 -1.90 -0.71
N LYS A 67 16.07 -3.04 -1.40
CA LYS A 67 15.98 -3.07 -2.88
C LYS A 67 14.65 -2.49 -3.37
N LEU A 68 13.53 -2.86 -2.74
CA LEU A 68 12.20 -2.33 -3.07
C LEU A 68 12.12 -0.82 -2.82
N LEU A 69 12.64 -0.34 -1.69
CA LEU A 69 12.70 1.09 -1.40
C LEU A 69 13.54 1.84 -2.43
N ASN A 70 14.72 1.33 -2.77
CA ASN A 70 15.58 1.96 -3.78
C ASN A 70 14.94 1.95 -5.17
N PHE A 71 14.24 0.88 -5.54
CA PHE A 71 13.46 0.81 -6.79
C PHE A 71 12.36 1.86 -6.81
N PHE A 72 11.54 1.95 -5.75
CA PHE A 72 10.49 2.98 -5.66
C PHE A 72 11.08 4.38 -5.82
N ILE A 73 12.13 4.70 -5.08
CA ILE A 73 12.76 6.03 -5.11
C ILE A 73 13.24 6.39 -6.53
N LYS A 74 13.88 5.45 -7.23
CA LYS A 74 14.45 5.70 -8.56
C LYS A 74 13.41 5.71 -9.68
N GLU A 75 12.48 4.78 -9.65
CA GLU A 75 11.62 4.49 -10.81
C GLU A 75 10.20 5.07 -10.69
N LYS A 76 9.68 5.21 -9.46
CA LYS A 76 8.28 5.56 -9.24
C LYS A 76 8.07 6.90 -8.53
N SER A 77 8.98 7.31 -7.66
CA SER A 77 8.76 8.43 -6.74
C SER A 77 8.42 9.75 -7.43
N ASN A 78 9.00 10.02 -8.61
CA ASN A 78 8.76 11.26 -9.33
C ASN A 78 7.33 11.40 -9.89
N LEU A 79 6.64 10.27 -10.13
CA LEU A 79 5.25 10.23 -10.61
C LEU A 79 4.25 9.81 -9.53
N PHE A 80 4.73 9.52 -8.33
CA PHE A 80 3.89 9.12 -7.21
C PHE A 80 2.76 10.12 -6.95
N GLY A 81 3.08 11.41 -6.80
CA GLY A 81 2.08 12.43 -6.51
C GLY A 81 1.06 12.57 -7.64
N ASP A 82 1.52 12.66 -8.89
CA ASP A 82 0.60 12.83 -10.03
C ASP A 82 -0.46 11.72 -10.09
N TYR A 83 -0.10 10.49 -9.73
CA TYR A 83 -0.94 9.29 -9.87
C TYR A 83 -1.22 8.57 -8.53
N GLU A 84 -1.13 9.29 -7.41
CA GLU A 84 -1.37 8.74 -6.07
C GLU A 84 -2.75 8.05 -5.97
N ASP A 85 -3.79 8.68 -6.51
CA ASP A 85 -5.16 8.19 -6.47
C ASP A 85 -5.59 7.40 -7.72
N ALA A 86 -4.66 7.17 -8.65
CA ALA A 86 -4.99 6.49 -9.89
C ALA A 86 -4.95 4.96 -9.74
N VAL A 87 -5.97 4.28 -10.26
CA VAL A 87 -6.06 2.82 -10.31
C VAL A 87 -6.13 2.33 -11.74
N THR A 88 -5.66 1.11 -11.99
CA THR A 88 -5.73 0.46 -13.29
C THR A 88 -5.82 -1.05 -13.13
N GLN A 89 -6.45 -1.73 -14.08
CA GLN A 89 -6.51 -3.20 -14.11
C GLN A 89 -5.17 -3.85 -14.48
N GLN A 90 -4.18 -3.08 -14.97
CA GLN A 90 -2.91 -3.60 -15.47
C GLN A 90 -1.88 -3.83 -14.36
N ASP A 91 -1.95 -3.07 -13.26
CA ASP A 91 -1.00 -3.12 -12.15
C ASP A 91 -1.67 -2.65 -10.85
N ASN A 92 -1.63 -3.51 -9.82
CA ASN A 92 -2.27 -3.22 -8.54
C ASN A 92 -1.47 -2.23 -7.68
N ILE A 93 -0.17 -2.08 -7.92
CA ILE A 93 0.73 -1.22 -7.13
C ILE A 93 0.89 0.16 -7.77
N VAL A 94 0.78 0.21 -9.10
CA VAL A 94 0.91 1.43 -9.90
C VAL A 94 2.19 2.20 -9.53
N PHE A 95 2.10 3.42 -9.02
CA PHE A 95 3.25 4.24 -8.60
C PHE A 95 3.49 4.21 -7.09
N HIS A 96 2.84 3.32 -6.34
CA HIS A 96 3.05 3.17 -4.90
C HIS A 96 4.32 2.39 -4.55
N SER A 97 4.79 2.61 -3.31
CA SER A 97 5.97 1.92 -2.78
C SER A 97 5.67 0.53 -2.23
N ALA A 98 4.42 0.26 -1.84
CA ALA A 98 3.97 -0.97 -1.16
C ALA A 98 4.80 -1.34 0.08
N LEU A 99 5.32 -0.35 0.82
CA LEU A 99 6.20 -0.56 1.98
C LEU A 99 5.47 -0.72 3.31
N SER A 100 4.15 -0.59 3.36
CA SER A 100 3.38 -0.66 4.60
C SER A 100 3.55 -1.97 5.38
N PRO A 101 3.59 -3.18 4.78
CA PRO A 101 3.84 -4.41 5.52
C PRO A 101 5.19 -4.38 6.26
N TYR A 102 6.23 -3.88 5.61
CA TYR A 102 7.58 -3.84 6.16
C TYR A 102 7.76 -2.79 7.24
N LEU A 103 7.03 -1.67 7.15
CA LEU A 103 6.94 -0.67 8.22
C LEU A 103 6.25 -1.24 9.46
N ASN A 104 5.16 -2.00 9.27
CA ASN A 104 4.42 -2.61 10.36
C ASN A 104 5.22 -3.72 11.07
N LEU A 105 6.07 -4.43 10.33
CA LEU A 105 6.95 -5.49 10.87
C LEU A 105 8.31 -4.97 11.36
N GLY A 106 8.60 -3.68 11.20
CA GLY A 106 9.88 -3.09 11.62
C GLY A 106 11.07 -3.44 10.73
N LEU A 107 10.86 -4.00 9.54
CA LEU A 107 11.93 -4.27 8.57
C LEU A 107 12.50 -3.00 7.92
N VAL A 108 11.77 -1.91 7.97
CA VAL A 108 12.18 -0.56 7.61
C VAL A 108 11.49 0.45 8.52
N THR A 109 12.15 1.55 8.86
CA THR A 109 11.57 2.61 9.67
C THR A 109 11.15 3.81 8.82
N PRO A 110 10.15 4.61 9.27
CA PRO A 110 9.79 5.87 8.61
C PRO A 110 10.99 6.80 8.42
N ASP A 111 11.85 6.92 9.43
CA ASP A 111 13.07 7.73 9.39
C ASP A 111 14.01 7.29 8.25
N THR A 112 14.22 5.98 8.09
CA THR A 112 15.05 5.44 7.00
C THR A 112 14.48 5.79 5.63
N ILE A 113 13.17 5.68 5.45
CA ILE A 113 12.50 6.00 4.18
C ILE A 113 12.66 7.48 3.86
N ILE A 114 12.36 8.35 4.84
CA ILE A 114 12.40 9.81 4.66
C ILE A 114 13.83 10.27 4.36
N LYS A 115 14.82 9.82 5.12
CA LYS A 115 16.24 10.15 4.86
C LYS A 115 16.69 9.74 3.47
N LYS A 116 16.30 8.55 3.01
CA LYS A 116 16.69 8.05 1.69
C LYS A 116 16.03 8.85 0.55
N ILE A 117 14.75 9.17 0.66
CA ILE A 117 14.06 9.92 -0.42
C ILE A 117 14.55 11.38 -0.48
N LEU A 118 14.80 12.02 0.65
CA LEU A 118 15.39 13.36 0.71
C LEU A 118 16.82 13.37 0.13
N SER A 119 17.67 12.43 0.55
CA SER A 119 19.03 12.31 -0.01
C SER A 119 19.03 12.02 -1.53
N HIS A 120 18.00 11.36 -2.05
CA HIS A 120 17.85 11.20 -3.50
C HIS A 120 17.38 12.49 -4.14
N HIS A 121 16.41 13.19 -3.54
CA HIS A 121 15.89 14.47 -4.03
C HIS A 121 16.99 15.53 -4.15
N ASP A 122 17.92 15.59 -3.20
CA ASP A 122 19.07 16.50 -3.21
C ASP A 122 19.97 16.31 -4.44
N LYS A 123 20.06 15.09 -4.96
CA LYS A 123 20.89 14.71 -6.12
C LYS A 123 20.10 14.71 -7.42
N THR A 124 18.87 14.25 -7.36
CA THR A 124 17.95 14.07 -8.49
C THR A 124 16.59 14.60 -8.06
N PRO A 125 16.25 15.85 -8.41
CA PRO A 125 15.03 16.48 -7.92
C PRO A 125 13.76 15.70 -8.28
N ILE A 126 12.96 15.39 -7.28
CA ILE A 126 11.62 14.81 -7.40
C ILE A 126 10.62 15.97 -7.46
N LYS A 127 9.55 15.86 -8.24
CA LYS A 127 8.45 16.83 -8.25
C LYS A 127 7.96 17.10 -6.84
N LEU A 128 7.71 18.36 -6.50
CA LEU A 128 7.36 18.75 -5.13
C LEU A 128 6.06 18.11 -4.65
N ASN A 129 5.03 17.99 -5.51
CA ASN A 129 3.79 17.29 -5.18
C ASN A 129 4.00 15.81 -4.87
N SER A 130 4.95 15.16 -5.53
CA SER A 130 5.30 13.76 -5.28
C SER A 130 6.09 13.60 -3.98
N LEU A 131 7.08 14.47 -3.75
CA LEU A 131 7.90 14.42 -2.54
C LEU A 131 7.08 14.72 -1.28
N GLU A 132 6.35 15.84 -1.28
CA GLU A 132 5.46 16.23 -0.18
C GLU A 132 4.39 15.17 0.06
N GLY A 133 3.69 14.76 -1.00
CA GLY A 133 2.65 13.75 -0.91
C GLY A 133 3.15 12.46 -0.28
N TYR A 134 4.29 11.95 -0.72
CA TYR A 134 4.84 10.71 -0.17
C TYR A 134 5.27 10.84 1.30
N ILE A 135 5.98 11.90 1.66
CA ILE A 135 6.40 12.16 3.04
C ILE A 135 5.17 12.32 3.95
N ARG A 136 4.16 13.05 3.49
CA ARG A 136 2.89 13.23 4.21
C ARG A 136 2.17 11.90 4.44
N GLN A 137 2.15 10.97 3.47
CA GLN A 137 1.60 9.64 3.67
C GLN A 137 2.37 8.85 4.75
N ILE A 138 3.70 8.88 4.71
CA ILE A 138 4.53 8.16 5.68
C ILE A 138 4.34 8.68 7.10
N LEU A 139 4.28 9.99 7.30
CA LEU A 139 4.12 10.60 8.62
C LEU A 139 2.65 10.71 9.06
N GLY A 140 1.80 11.24 8.19
CA GLY A 140 0.44 11.61 8.54
C GLY A 140 -0.41 10.42 8.98
N TRP A 141 -0.39 9.31 8.24
CA TRP A 141 -1.13 8.11 8.63
C TRP A 141 -0.67 7.53 9.95
N ARG A 142 0.64 7.53 10.23
CA ARG A 142 1.17 7.00 11.48
C ARG A 142 0.78 7.86 12.68
N GLU A 143 0.92 9.16 12.57
CA GLU A 143 0.50 10.07 13.65
C GLU A 143 -1.02 10.06 13.84
N PHE A 144 -1.80 9.96 12.76
CA PHE A 144 -3.25 9.81 12.86
C PHE A 144 -3.61 8.50 13.60
N MET A 145 -3.07 7.36 13.16
CA MET A 145 -3.34 6.06 13.81
C MET A 145 -2.88 6.02 15.26
N ARG A 146 -1.73 6.63 15.56
CA ARG A 146 -1.24 6.78 16.92
C ARG A 146 -2.20 7.61 17.79
N GLY A 147 -2.66 8.74 17.26
CA GLY A 147 -3.64 9.60 17.95
C GLY A 147 -4.97 8.88 18.22
N ILE A 148 -5.49 8.13 17.24
CA ILE A 148 -6.70 7.32 17.41
C ILE A 148 -6.46 6.22 18.46
N TYR A 149 -5.36 5.51 18.39
CA TYR A 149 -5.05 4.47 19.38
C TYR A 149 -4.96 5.02 20.80
N GLN A 150 -4.25 6.13 20.99
CA GLN A 150 -4.07 6.73 22.32
C GLN A 150 -5.36 7.26 22.93
N ASN A 151 -6.28 7.80 22.12
CA ASN A 151 -7.46 8.50 22.63
C ASN A 151 -8.75 7.67 22.52
N TYR A 152 -8.83 6.70 21.60
CA TYR A 152 -10.08 6.01 21.25
C TYR A 152 -9.95 4.48 21.19
N SER A 153 -8.82 3.87 21.59
CA SER A 153 -8.62 2.42 21.49
C SER A 153 -9.73 1.61 22.16
N HIS A 154 -10.14 2.02 23.37
CA HIS A 154 -11.23 1.37 24.10
C HIS A 154 -12.56 1.40 23.32
N ASP A 155 -12.89 2.53 22.73
CA ASP A 155 -14.11 2.68 21.93
C ASP A 155 -14.05 1.85 20.64
N MET A 156 -12.90 1.83 19.96
CA MET A 156 -12.68 1.02 18.76
C MET A 156 -12.78 -0.48 19.03
N GLU A 157 -12.31 -0.93 20.19
CA GLU A 157 -12.33 -2.33 20.58
C GLU A 157 -13.74 -2.81 20.97
N ASN A 158 -14.51 -1.96 21.65
CA ASN A 158 -15.74 -2.38 22.34
C ASN A 158 -17.03 -1.83 21.74
N LYS A 159 -16.97 -0.92 20.75
CA LYS A 159 -18.17 -0.27 20.21
C LYS A 159 -18.40 -0.60 18.75
N ASN A 160 -19.63 -0.89 18.40
CA ASN A 160 -20.15 -0.84 17.04
C ASN A 160 -20.85 0.51 16.84
N TYR A 161 -20.10 1.54 16.45
CA TYR A 161 -20.56 2.93 16.39
C TYR A 161 -21.84 3.12 15.57
N PHE A 162 -21.99 2.41 14.46
CA PHE A 162 -23.15 2.51 13.60
C PHE A 162 -24.23 1.46 13.89
N ASN A 163 -24.08 0.63 14.92
CA ASN A 163 -24.97 -0.48 15.26
C ASN A 163 -25.30 -1.41 14.08
N HIS A 164 -24.33 -1.64 13.21
CA HIS A 164 -24.49 -2.54 12.07
C HIS A 164 -24.64 -3.98 12.54
N ALA A 165 -25.76 -4.62 12.21
CA ALA A 165 -26.06 -6.02 12.57
C ALA A 165 -26.21 -6.94 11.36
N ASN A 166 -26.22 -6.38 10.15
CA ASN A 166 -26.37 -7.16 8.93
C ASN A 166 -25.11 -7.99 8.66
N LYS A 167 -25.31 -9.26 8.33
CA LYS A 167 -24.21 -10.12 7.88
C LYS A 167 -23.81 -9.76 6.47
N MET A 168 -22.51 -9.79 6.19
CA MET A 168 -21.97 -9.61 4.86
C MET A 168 -22.42 -10.78 3.96
N LYS A 169 -22.86 -10.46 2.75
CA LYS A 169 -23.28 -11.48 1.77
C LYS A 169 -22.07 -12.24 1.22
N LYS A 170 -22.27 -13.50 0.83
CA LYS A 170 -21.23 -14.37 0.28
C LYS A 170 -20.51 -13.79 -0.94
N SER A 171 -21.25 -13.04 -1.77
CA SER A 171 -20.70 -12.36 -2.95
C SER A 171 -19.56 -11.37 -2.64
N TRP A 172 -19.48 -10.81 -1.42
CA TRP A 172 -18.41 -9.95 -0.97
C TRP A 172 -17.11 -10.70 -0.62
N TYR A 173 -17.24 -11.99 -0.33
CA TYR A 173 -16.09 -12.87 -0.12
C TYR A 173 -15.60 -13.50 -1.42
N GLU A 174 -16.48 -13.67 -2.40
CA GLU A 174 -16.19 -14.36 -3.66
C GLU A 174 -15.91 -13.43 -4.84
N GLY A 175 -16.04 -12.10 -4.64
CA GLY A 175 -15.94 -11.13 -5.74
C GLY A 175 -16.95 -11.41 -6.86
N SER A 176 -18.19 -11.64 -6.46
CA SER A 176 -19.33 -11.95 -7.36
C SER A 176 -20.54 -11.04 -7.05
N THR A 177 -20.28 -9.77 -6.75
CA THR A 177 -21.31 -8.78 -6.41
C THR A 177 -22.12 -8.32 -7.63
N GLY A 178 -21.59 -8.50 -8.85
CA GLY A 178 -22.14 -7.97 -10.10
C GLY A 178 -21.68 -6.55 -10.42
N LEU A 179 -20.78 -5.98 -9.61
CA LEU A 179 -20.11 -4.71 -9.85
C LEU A 179 -18.65 -4.97 -10.26
N PRO A 180 -18.32 -4.96 -11.55
CA PRO A 180 -17.00 -5.41 -12.03
C PRO A 180 -15.79 -4.74 -11.34
N PRO A 181 -15.79 -3.41 -11.05
CA PRO A 181 -14.67 -2.81 -10.32
C PRO A 181 -14.51 -3.37 -8.91
N LEU A 182 -15.61 -3.54 -8.17
CA LEU A 182 -15.59 -4.10 -6.82
C LEU A 182 -15.17 -5.56 -6.81
N ASP A 183 -15.71 -6.37 -7.75
CA ASP A 183 -15.35 -7.79 -7.88
C ASP A 183 -13.86 -7.96 -8.20
N HIS A 184 -13.29 -7.06 -9.01
CA HIS A 184 -11.85 -7.02 -9.28
C HIS A 184 -11.03 -6.77 -8.01
N VAL A 185 -11.42 -5.78 -7.22
CA VAL A 185 -10.73 -5.43 -5.96
C VAL A 185 -10.78 -6.57 -4.94
N ILE A 186 -11.94 -7.20 -4.79
CA ILE A 186 -12.10 -8.35 -3.86
C ILE A 186 -11.17 -9.50 -4.27
N LYS A 187 -11.14 -9.84 -5.57
CA LYS A 187 -10.25 -10.88 -6.09
C LYS A 187 -8.77 -10.56 -5.94
N ASN A 188 -8.39 -9.30 -6.13
CA ASN A 188 -7.01 -8.86 -5.88
C ASN A 188 -6.63 -8.99 -4.39
N ALA A 189 -7.53 -8.59 -3.49
CA ALA A 189 -7.31 -8.74 -2.05
C ALA A 189 -7.17 -10.21 -1.66
N GLU A 190 -7.98 -11.10 -2.24
CA GLU A 190 -7.91 -12.55 -2.04
C GLU A 190 -6.58 -13.13 -2.55
N CYS A 191 -6.15 -12.73 -3.76
CA CYS A 191 -4.94 -13.27 -4.38
C CYS A 191 -3.65 -12.77 -3.76
N TYR A 192 -3.59 -11.50 -3.37
CA TYR A 192 -2.34 -10.83 -3.00
C TYR A 192 -2.30 -10.34 -1.55
N GLY A 193 -3.40 -10.41 -0.81
CA GLY A 193 -3.49 -9.83 0.54
C GLY A 193 -3.25 -8.31 0.55
N TRP A 194 -3.41 -7.64 -0.60
CA TRP A 194 -3.10 -6.23 -0.79
C TRP A 194 -4.07 -5.60 -1.80
N SER A 195 -4.45 -4.36 -1.57
CA SER A 195 -5.22 -3.54 -2.50
C SER A 195 -4.81 -2.08 -2.39
N HIS A 196 -4.95 -1.34 -3.47
CA HIS A 196 -4.72 0.10 -3.53
C HIS A 196 -5.64 0.82 -2.53
N HIS A 197 -5.18 1.96 -1.94
CA HIS A 197 -5.97 2.66 -0.92
C HIS A 197 -7.31 3.20 -1.47
N ILE A 198 -7.36 3.61 -2.74
CA ILE A 198 -8.61 4.00 -3.41
C ILE A 198 -9.56 2.81 -3.59
N GLU A 199 -9.02 1.64 -3.92
CA GLU A 199 -9.82 0.42 -4.07
C GLU A 199 -10.49 0.00 -2.77
N ARG A 200 -9.89 0.31 -1.61
CA ARG A 200 -10.49 0.03 -0.30
C ARG A 200 -11.66 0.95 0.07
N LEU A 201 -11.89 2.00 -0.70
CA LEU A 201 -13.03 2.91 -0.53
C LEU A 201 -14.28 2.44 -1.27
N MET A 202 -14.17 1.41 -2.12
CA MET A 202 -15.29 0.79 -2.82
C MET A 202 -16.00 -0.20 -1.91
#